data_ba8a227e880f2abb9d19da52247b7512
#
_entry.id   ba8a227e880f2abb9d19da52247b7512
#
_cell.length_a   1.000
_cell.length_b   1.000
_cell.length_c   1.000
_cell.angle_alpha   90.00
_cell.angle_beta   90.00
_cell.angle_gamma   90.00
#
_symmetry.space_group_name_H-M   'P 1'
#
loop_
_entity.id
_entity.type
_entity.pdbx_description
1 polymer ?
#
loop_
_entity_poly.entity_id
_entity_poly.type
_entity_poly.pdbx_seq_one_letter_code
_entity_poly.pdbx_strand_id
1 'polypeptide(L)'
;MADRIITGIDVGTYHVKVAVARLPKVAPDNKPLRPEIIGTGLSESRGLKNGYIMNEAEVARSIKSAIAQAEKNAGVTIKRAHVGIGSIGLEEMYAHGEIIPARADSEIVQSDLDKVMQDSEDRVIDRLPNRRILHGIPLRYTVDGTEVLGRPQGLRGTKLEVDSLFITTFEQHVHDLISTVEGLGIYVEDIIASPLAASFVMLNKAQKRAGCLLTNIGAETTSIVIFEDMTPISLQIFPVGSNNITNDIALGLRVSLEEAEKIKRGGMSSATFSKKKLDEIIDNRLKNIFLLIDAHLKNIKRDGLLPAGVILTGGGASNSLVLDTAKRTLDLPARIATLDIGKTAKLKDASWGVAYGLCMWGASDNEDTSAIGVVKKTKRSVLSWFSQFLP
;
A
#
# COMPACT_ATOMS: atom_id res chain seq x y z
N MET A 1 29.55 -13.14 6.86
CA MET A 1 28.80 -12.11 6.08
C MET A 1 27.73 -11.51 6.99
N ALA A 2 27.52 -10.18 6.98
CA ALA A 2 26.57 -9.48 7.85
C ALA A 2 25.10 -9.78 7.48
N ASP A 3 24.16 -9.68 8.44
CA ASP A 3 22.73 -9.75 8.17
C ASP A 3 22.32 -8.64 7.22
N ARG A 4 21.28 -8.88 6.40
CA ARG A 4 20.77 -7.86 5.48
C ARG A 4 19.86 -6.90 6.24
N ILE A 5 20.15 -5.60 6.14
CA ILE A 5 19.31 -4.54 6.67
C ILE A 5 18.41 -4.03 5.55
N ILE A 6 17.13 -3.91 5.87
CA ILE A 6 16.08 -3.42 4.96
C ILE A 6 15.41 -2.26 5.66
N THR A 7 15.22 -1.15 4.93
CA THR A 7 14.55 0.03 5.49
C THR A 7 13.31 0.36 4.66
N GLY A 8 12.19 0.58 5.34
CA GLY A 8 10.96 1.11 4.74
C GLY A 8 10.67 2.52 5.26
N ILE A 9 10.43 3.46 4.34
CA ILE A 9 10.08 4.86 4.64
C ILE A 9 8.66 5.13 4.16
N ASP A 10 7.75 5.38 5.08
CA ASP A 10 6.38 5.83 4.83
C ASP A 10 6.31 7.35 5.04
N VAL A 11 6.15 8.10 3.95
CA VAL A 11 6.03 9.56 3.97
C VAL A 11 4.55 9.94 4.01
N GLY A 12 3.95 9.76 5.18
CA GLY A 12 2.52 10.05 5.42
C GLY A 12 2.25 11.54 5.72
N THR A 13 1.00 11.98 5.52
CA THR A 13 0.59 13.39 5.69
C THR A 13 0.51 13.87 7.15
N TYR A 14 0.54 12.96 8.14
CA TYR A 14 0.57 13.30 9.56
C TYR A 14 1.91 12.94 10.21
N HIS A 15 2.46 11.78 9.91
CA HIS A 15 3.77 11.35 10.37
C HIS A 15 4.58 10.74 9.23
N VAL A 16 5.87 11.02 9.22
CA VAL A 16 6.86 10.20 8.54
C VAL A 16 7.23 9.04 9.46
N LYS A 17 7.18 7.82 8.96
CA LYS A 17 7.53 6.60 9.68
C LYS A 17 8.64 5.86 8.97
N VAL A 18 9.67 5.49 9.71
CA VAL A 18 10.81 4.71 9.23
C VAL A 18 10.89 3.42 10.01
N ALA A 19 10.85 2.29 9.32
CA ALA A 19 11.06 0.98 9.90
C ALA A 19 12.38 0.40 9.38
N VAL A 20 13.19 -0.14 10.29
CA VAL A 20 14.43 -0.85 9.98
C VAL A 20 14.26 -2.31 10.38
N ALA A 21 14.44 -3.19 9.43
CA ALA A 21 14.32 -4.62 9.62
C ALA A 21 15.65 -5.34 9.34
N ARG A 22 15.88 -6.42 10.03
CA ARG A 22 16.96 -7.37 9.80
C ARG A 22 16.39 -8.63 9.18
N LEU A 23 16.90 -9.05 8.03
CA LEU A 23 16.59 -10.34 7.44
C LEU A 23 17.63 -11.36 7.90
N PRO A 24 17.26 -12.37 8.73
CA PRO A 24 18.19 -13.42 9.16
C PRO A 24 18.58 -14.27 7.95
N LYS A 25 19.79 -14.84 7.96
CA LYS A 25 20.30 -15.67 6.87
C LYS A 25 19.77 -17.10 6.86
N VAL A 26 19.39 -17.59 8.03
CA VAL A 26 18.90 -18.95 8.23
C VAL A 26 17.51 -18.86 8.84
N ALA A 27 16.58 -19.54 8.20
CA ALA A 27 15.23 -19.64 8.73
C ALA A 27 15.25 -20.42 10.05
N PRO A 28 14.76 -19.86 11.15
CA PRO A 28 14.60 -20.64 12.38
C PRO A 28 13.49 -21.68 12.15
N ASP A 29 13.79 -22.95 12.45
CA ASP A 29 12.82 -24.05 12.54
C ASP A 29 11.92 -24.27 11.29
N ASN A 30 12.48 -24.30 10.09
CA ASN A 30 11.72 -24.52 8.84
C ASN A 30 10.57 -23.50 8.58
N LYS A 31 10.59 -22.34 9.23
CA LYS A 31 9.64 -21.25 8.95
C LYS A 31 10.16 -20.36 7.83
N PRO A 32 9.27 -19.75 7.02
CA PRO A 32 9.70 -18.80 5.99
C PRO A 32 10.50 -17.66 6.61
N LEU A 33 11.58 -17.24 5.95
CA LEU A 33 12.40 -16.09 6.34
C LEU A 33 11.51 -14.84 6.43
N ARG A 34 11.38 -14.28 7.62
CA ARG A 34 10.66 -13.03 7.84
C ARG A 34 11.61 -11.96 8.38
N PRO A 35 11.54 -10.72 7.87
CA PRO A 35 12.32 -9.63 8.41
C PRO A 35 11.87 -9.32 9.85
N GLU A 36 12.84 -9.18 10.75
CA GLU A 36 12.63 -8.76 12.13
C GLU A 36 12.85 -7.26 12.26
N ILE A 37 11.88 -6.53 12.80
CA ILE A 37 12.01 -5.08 13.03
C ILE A 37 12.97 -4.86 14.19
N ILE A 38 14.08 -4.17 13.92
CA ILE A 38 15.14 -3.86 14.88
C ILE A 38 15.15 -2.41 15.33
N GLY A 39 14.48 -1.52 14.58
CA GLY A 39 14.37 -0.11 14.94
C GLY A 39 13.25 0.60 14.19
N THR A 40 12.74 1.66 14.80
CA THR A 40 11.70 2.50 14.22
C THR A 40 11.98 3.96 14.51
N GLY A 41 11.57 4.84 13.60
CA GLY A 41 11.61 6.28 13.76
C GLY A 41 10.30 6.93 13.36
N LEU A 42 9.90 7.95 14.09
CA LEU A 42 8.66 8.69 13.89
C LEU A 42 8.95 10.18 13.96
N SER A 43 8.44 10.95 13.01
CA SER A 43 8.48 12.40 13.03
C SER A 43 7.15 12.98 12.54
N GLU A 44 6.77 14.12 13.10
CA GLU A 44 5.65 14.89 12.55
C GLU A 44 5.96 15.26 11.09
N SER A 45 4.98 15.11 10.23
CA SER A 45 5.11 15.43 8.80
C SER A 45 4.75 16.89 8.56
N ARG A 46 5.58 17.59 7.80
CA ARG A 46 5.36 18.97 7.37
C ARG A 46 5.70 19.10 5.89
N GLY A 47 5.07 20.06 5.21
CA GLY A 47 5.32 20.35 3.80
C GLY A 47 4.61 19.40 2.83
N LEU A 48 3.70 18.53 3.30
CA LEU A 48 2.86 17.67 2.48
C LEU A 48 1.41 18.17 2.43
N LYS A 49 0.73 17.89 1.31
CA LYS A 49 -0.72 18.07 1.17
C LYS A 49 -1.29 16.96 0.27
N ASN A 50 -2.26 16.21 0.77
CA ASN A 50 -2.86 15.07 0.08
C ASN A 50 -1.82 14.08 -0.48
N GLY A 51 -0.68 13.95 0.20
CA GLY A 51 0.42 13.09 -0.19
C GLY A 51 1.41 13.71 -1.19
N TYR A 52 1.18 14.94 -1.69
CA TYR A 52 2.13 15.67 -2.54
C TYR A 52 3.10 16.50 -1.72
N ILE A 53 4.34 16.61 -2.20
CA ILE A 53 5.38 17.49 -1.64
C ILE A 53 5.09 18.92 -2.08
N MET A 54 4.70 19.76 -1.12
CA MET A 54 4.47 21.20 -1.33
C MET A 54 5.69 22.04 -0.92
N ASN A 55 6.47 21.54 0.05
CA ASN A 55 7.69 22.15 0.53
C ASN A 55 8.74 21.07 0.80
N GLU A 56 9.66 20.89 -0.15
CA GLU A 56 10.70 19.86 -0.11
C GLU A 56 11.59 19.97 1.14
N ALA A 57 11.98 21.20 1.52
CA ALA A 57 12.85 21.41 2.67
C ALA A 57 12.20 21.01 4.01
N GLU A 58 10.89 21.17 4.14
CA GLU A 58 10.15 20.73 5.33
C GLU A 58 9.99 19.22 5.35
N VAL A 59 9.66 18.61 4.21
CA VAL A 59 9.55 17.14 4.07
C VAL A 59 10.91 16.49 4.35
N ALA A 60 11.99 17.01 3.78
CA ALA A 60 13.34 16.53 4.03
C ALA A 60 13.73 16.57 5.52
N ARG A 61 13.39 17.65 6.22
CA ARG A 61 13.59 17.74 7.69
C ARG A 61 12.81 16.68 8.47
N SER A 62 11.55 16.47 8.09
CA SER A 62 10.70 15.46 8.73
C SER A 62 11.27 14.05 8.51
N ILE A 63 11.66 13.72 7.27
CA ILE A 63 12.29 12.43 6.93
C ILE A 63 13.61 12.26 7.69
N LYS A 64 14.50 13.27 7.68
CA LYS A 64 15.77 13.22 8.39
C LYS A 64 15.61 12.96 9.89
N SER A 65 14.63 13.60 10.52
CA SER A 65 14.31 13.39 11.94
C SER A 65 13.88 11.95 12.23
N ALA A 66 12.98 11.40 11.39
CA ALA A 66 12.53 10.01 11.55
C ALA A 66 13.66 9.00 11.31
N ILE A 67 14.53 9.24 10.32
CA ILE A 67 15.70 8.41 10.03
C ILE A 67 16.67 8.40 11.21
N ALA A 68 17.05 9.57 11.72
CA ALA A 68 17.98 9.66 12.85
C ALA A 68 17.47 8.89 14.09
N GLN A 69 16.16 8.93 14.34
CA GLN A 69 15.55 8.15 15.42
C GLN A 69 15.58 6.64 15.12
N ALA A 70 15.30 6.24 13.88
CA ALA A 70 15.33 4.83 13.48
C ALA A 70 16.75 4.25 13.57
N GLU A 71 17.76 4.97 13.10
CA GLU A 71 19.19 4.60 13.20
C GLU A 71 19.63 4.42 14.65
N LYS A 72 19.27 5.38 15.52
CA LYS A 72 19.57 5.29 16.95
C LYS A 72 18.93 4.05 17.58
N ASN A 73 17.69 3.74 17.25
CA ASN A 73 16.96 2.61 17.81
C ASN A 73 17.45 1.27 17.26
N ALA A 74 17.86 1.23 15.98
CA ALA A 74 18.35 0.03 15.30
C ALA A 74 19.84 -0.24 15.51
N GLY A 75 20.63 0.78 15.91
CA GLY A 75 22.10 0.69 16.03
C GLY A 75 22.80 0.53 14.66
N VAL A 76 22.20 0.99 13.56
CA VAL A 76 22.75 0.88 12.20
C VAL A 76 22.56 2.20 11.44
N THR A 77 23.43 2.44 10.44
CA THR A 77 23.29 3.57 9.52
C THR A 77 22.47 3.16 8.30
N ILE A 78 21.46 3.94 7.97
CA ILE A 78 20.58 3.72 6.83
C ILE A 78 21.22 4.35 5.57
N LYS A 79 21.51 3.51 4.56
CA LYS A 79 22.08 3.93 3.28
C LYS A 79 21.14 3.71 2.11
N ARG A 80 20.14 2.85 2.27
CA ARG A 80 19.18 2.45 1.23
C ARG A 80 17.81 2.28 1.85
N ALA A 81 16.77 2.57 1.07
CA ALA A 81 15.39 2.42 1.54
C ALA A 81 14.42 2.11 0.41
N HIS A 82 13.34 1.40 0.76
CA HIS A 82 12.12 1.29 -0.02
C HIS A 82 11.17 2.38 0.46
N VAL A 83 10.56 3.12 -0.47
CA VAL A 83 9.75 4.29 -0.12
C VAL A 83 8.30 4.09 -0.55
N GLY A 84 7.37 4.38 0.34
CA GLY A 84 5.94 4.33 0.06
C GLY A 84 5.44 5.61 -0.59
N ILE A 85 4.61 5.47 -1.64
CA ILE A 85 3.90 6.57 -2.27
C ILE A 85 2.39 6.39 -2.07
N GLY A 86 1.72 7.40 -1.48
CA GLY A 86 0.30 7.34 -1.08
C GLY A 86 -0.46 8.64 -1.38
N SER A 87 -0.13 9.31 -2.49
CA SER A 87 -0.81 10.53 -2.93
C SER A 87 -2.08 10.26 -3.71
N ILE A 88 -2.96 11.25 -3.77
CA ILE A 88 -4.20 11.21 -4.57
C ILE A 88 -3.94 11.11 -6.09
N GLY A 89 -2.70 11.23 -6.52
CA GLY A 89 -2.30 11.02 -7.92
C GLY A 89 -2.08 9.55 -8.31
N LEU A 90 -2.19 8.61 -7.37
CA LEU A 90 -2.23 7.19 -7.72
C LEU A 90 -3.55 6.87 -8.43
N GLU A 91 -3.45 6.27 -9.60
CA GLU A 91 -4.58 5.87 -10.42
C GLU A 91 -4.38 4.47 -10.97
N GLU A 92 -5.49 3.77 -11.16
CA GLU A 92 -5.54 2.47 -11.79
C GLU A 92 -5.90 2.58 -13.27
N MET A 93 -5.26 1.76 -14.10
CA MET A 93 -5.56 1.62 -15.52
C MET A 93 -5.59 0.16 -15.88
N TYR A 94 -6.61 -0.21 -16.66
CA TYR A 94 -6.76 -1.58 -17.16
C TYR A 94 -6.36 -1.63 -18.63
N ALA A 95 -5.66 -2.69 -18.99
CA ALA A 95 -5.28 -2.95 -20.38
C ALA A 95 -5.30 -4.44 -20.67
N HIS A 96 -5.48 -4.72 -21.95
CA HIS A 96 -5.43 -6.06 -22.52
C HIS A 96 -4.18 -6.18 -23.38
N GLY A 97 -3.43 -7.28 -23.24
CA GLY A 97 -2.27 -7.62 -24.08
C GLY A 97 -2.49 -8.95 -24.76
N GLU A 98 -1.90 -9.13 -25.95
CA GLU A 98 -2.00 -10.38 -26.71
C GLU A 98 -0.72 -10.65 -27.50
N ILE A 99 -0.31 -11.91 -27.55
CA ILE A 99 0.82 -12.38 -28.36
C ILE A 99 0.56 -13.76 -28.96
N ILE A 100 1.34 -14.10 -29.98
CA ILE A 100 1.49 -15.47 -30.48
C ILE A 100 2.77 -16.03 -29.86
N PRO A 101 2.72 -17.16 -29.10
CA PRO A 101 3.92 -17.82 -28.59
C PRO A 101 4.91 -18.16 -29.68
N ALA A 102 6.20 -17.88 -29.47
CA ALA A 102 7.22 -17.95 -30.51
C ALA A 102 7.75 -19.36 -30.77
N ARG A 103 7.50 -20.33 -29.88
CA ARG A 103 8.04 -21.70 -29.98
C ARG A 103 7.27 -22.56 -31.01
N ALA A 104 7.99 -23.37 -31.76
CA ALA A 104 7.41 -24.25 -32.74
C ALA A 104 6.46 -25.32 -32.16
N ASP A 105 6.65 -25.68 -30.87
CA ASP A 105 5.80 -26.62 -30.12
C ASP A 105 4.62 -25.93 -29.42
N SER A 106 4.49 -24.61 -29.62
CA SER A 106 3.46 -23.77 -29.02
C SER A 106 3.42 -23.84 -27.47
N GLU A 107 4.49 -24.31 -26.80
CA GLU A 107 4.58 -24.31 -25.36
C GLU A 107 4.84 -22.87 -24.83
N ILE A 108 3.99 -22.40 -23.93
CA ILE A 108 4.09 -21.08 -23.30
C ILE A 108 5.19 -21.11 -22.25
N VAL A 109 6.19 -20.25 -22.42
CA VAL A 109 7.33 -20.11 -21.51
C VAL A 109 7.33 -18.74 -20.81
N GLN A 110 8.20 -18.55 -19.81
CA GLN A 110 8.26 -17.29 -19.06
C GLN A 110 8.45 -16.06 -19.96
N SER A 111 9.27 -16.16 -21.01
CA SER A 111 9.47 -15.04 -21.95
C SER A 111 8.19 -14.63 -22.70
N ASP A 112 7.23 -15.55 -22.89
CA ASP A 112 5.96 -15.22 -23.52
C ASP A 112 5.04 -14.48 -22.52
N LEU A 113 5.07 -14.87 -21.23
CA LEU A 113 4.39 -14.12 -20.17
C LEU A 113 4.94 -12.70 -20.06
N ASP A 114 6.26 -12.53 -20.13
CA ASP A 114 6.89 -11.21 -20.09
C ASP A 114 6.50 -10.36 -21.30
N LYS A 115 6.46 -10.95 -22.50
CA LYS A 115 6.07 -10.27 -23.74
C LYS A 115 4.59 -9.87 -23.75
N VAL A 116 3.68 -10.73 -23.32
CA VAL A 116 2.25 -10.39 -23.28
C VAL A 116 1.97 -9.29 -22.26
N MET A 117 2.68 -9.27 -21.13
CA MET A 117 2.64 -8.17 -20.17
C MET A 117 3.22 -6.88 -20.76
N GLN A 118 4.32 -6.96 -21.53
CA GLN A 118 4.90 -5.81 -22.22
C GLN A 118 3.94 -5.25 -23.28
N ASP A 119 3.28 -6.08 -24.09
CA ASP A 119 2.27 -5.65 -25.05
C ASP A 119 1.10 -4.94 -24.36
N SER A 120 0.65 -5.45 -23.21
CA SER A 120 -0.37 -4.79 -22.38
C SER A 120 0.11 -3.44 -21.83
N GLU A 121 1.37 -3.34 -21.39
CA GLU A 121 1.99 -2.10 -20.89
C GLU A 121 2.12 -1.06 -22.01
N ASP A 122 2.57 -1.44 -23.18
CA ASP A 122 2.76 -0.54 -24.33
C ASP A 122 1.44 0.13 -24.74
N ARG A 123 0.33 -0.58 -24.66
CA ARG A 123 -1.01 -0.02 -24.94
C ARG A 123 -1.49 1.01 -23.90
N VAL A 124 -0.88 1.01 -22.71
CA VAL A 124 -1.17 1.99 -21.65
C VAL A 124 -0.26 3.20 -21.74
N ILE A 125 1.02 3.02 -22.08
CA ILE A 125 2.05 4.08 -22.08
C ILE A 125 1.60 5.26 -22.95
N ASP A 126 1.05 5.02 -24.13
CA ASP A 126 0.58 6.06 -25.05
C ASP A 126 -0.57 6.93 -24.48
N ARG A 127 -1.24 6.44 -23.44
CA ARG A 127 -2.34 7.11 -22.74
C ARG A 127 -1.89 7.83 -21.46
N LEU A 128 -0.60 7.83 -21.16
CA LEU A 128 -0.03 8.29 -19.88
C LEU A 128 0.90 9.50 -20.02
N PRO A 129 0.44 10.66 -20.54
CA PRO A 129 1.27 11.85 -20.57
C PRO A 129 1.64 12.24 -19.13
N ASN A 130 2.94 12.45 -18.88
CA ASN A 130 3.50 12.87 -17.57
C ASN A 130 3.22 11.90 -16.40
N ARG A 131 2.92 10.64 -16.68
CA ARG A 131 2.70 9.61 -15.65
C ARG A 131 3.71 8.47 -15.78
N ARG A 132 3.96 7.81 -14.66
CA ARG A 132 4.83 6.65 -14.55
C ARG A 132 4.04 5.46 -14.05
N ILE A 133 4.25 4.30 -14.66
CA ILE A 133 3.78 3.03 -14.14
C ILE A 133 4.67 2.62 -12.97
N LEU A 134 4.05 2.42 -11.81
CA LEU A 134 4.71 1.88 -10.61
C LEU A 134 4.64 0.37 -10.57
N HIS A 135 3.46 -0.20 -10.87
CA HIS A 135 3.21 -1.63 -10.80
C HIS A 135 2.36 -2.09 -12.00
N GLY A 136 2.71 -3.23 -12.57
CA GLY A 136 1.91 -3.98 -13.53
C GLY A 136 1.49 -5.32 -12.92
N ILE A 137 0.20 -5.62 -12.91
CA ILE A 137 -0.41 -6.77 -12.24
C ILE A 137 -1.26 -7.51 -13.25
N PRO A 138 -0.88 -8.72 -13.69
CA PRO A 138 -1.78 -9.54 -14.49
C PRO A 138 -2.96 -9.99 -13.64
N LEU A 139 -4.17 -9.74 -14.13
CA LEU A 139 -5.42 -10.12 -13.47
C LEU A 139 -5.88 -11.49 -13.95
N ARG A 140 -5.79 -11.74 -15.25
CA ARG A 140 -6.30 -12.95 -15.91
C ARG A 140 -5.50 -13.27 -17.15
N TYR A 141 -5.20 -14.55 -17.35
CA TYR A 141 -4.64 -15.07 -18.60
C TYR A 141 -5.68 -15.84 -19.37
N THR A 142 -5.60 -15.77 -20.71
CA THR A 142 -6.43 -16.52 -21.65
C THR A 142 -5.52 -17.18 -22.68
N VAL A 143 -5.75 -18.46 -22.96
CA VAL A 143 -5.03 -19.24 -23.97
C VAL A 143 -6.05 -19.76 -24.97
N ASP A 144 -5.88 -19.42 -26.25
CA ASP A 144 -6.81 -19.78 -27.34
C ASP A 144 -8.29 -19.51 -27.00
N GLY A 145 -8.58 -18.35 -26.36
CA GLY A 145 -9.92 -17.93 -25.97
C GLY A 145 -10.46 -18.59 -24.69
N THR A 146 -9.68 -19.45 -24.02
CA THR A 146 -10.08 -20.11 -22.78
C THR A 146 -9.32 -19.50 -21.59
N GLU A 147 -10.06 -19.06 -20.56
CA GLU A 147 -9.48 -18.52 -19.32
C GLU A 147 -8.67 -19.61 -18.60
N VAL A 148 -7.48 -19.25 -18.13
CA VAL A 148 -6.57 -20.15 -17.41
C VAL A 148 -6.51 -19.74 -15.94
N LEU A 149 -6.75 -20.69 -15.05
CA LEU A 149 -6.56 -20.47 -13.61
C LEU A 149 -5.07 -20.44 -13.27
N GLY A 150 -4.59 -19.30 -12.81
CA GLY A 150 -3.17 -19.10 -12.46
C GLY A 150 -2.29 -18.77 -13.67
N ARG A 151 -1.03 -19.26 -13.65
CA ARG A 151 -0.04 -18.95 -14.70
C ARG A 151 -0.10 -19.99 -15.81
N PRO A 152 -0.18 -19.58 -17.08
CA PRO A 152 -0.26 -20.51 -18.21
C PRO A 152 1.08 -21.12 -18.64
N GLN A 153 2.16 -20.93 -17.86
CA GLN A 153 3.47 -21.48 -18.17
C GLN A 153 3.42 -23.02 -18.25
N GLY A 154 3.96 -23.58 -19.34
CA GLY A 154 3.95 -25.02 -19.64
C GLY A 154 2.68 -25.51 -20.37
N LEU A 155 1.65 -24.66 -20.52
CA LEU A 155 0.52 -24.96 -21.38
C LEU A 155 0.90 -24.77 -22.86
N ARG A 156 0.12 -25.38 -23.77
CA ARG A 156 0.26 -25.17 -25.20
C ARG A 156 -0.88 -24.34 -25.74
N GLY A 157 -0.58 -23.39 -26.61
CA GLY A 157 -1.56 -22.55 -27.25
C GLY A 157 -0.96 -21.73 -28.39
N THR A 158 -1.81 -21.28 -29.28
CA THR A 158 -1.43 -20.46 -30.44
C THR A 158 -1.58 -18.99 -30.18
N LYS A 159 -2.39 -18.59 -29.16
CA LYS A 159 -2.63 -17.22 -28.73
C LYS A 159 -2.59 -17.16 -27.21
N LEU A 160 -1.80 -16.25 -26.69
CA LEU A 160 -1.74 -15.91 -25.26
C LEU A 160 -2.22 -14.48 -25.05
N GLU A 161 -3.17 -14.29 -24.13
CA GLU A 161 -3.75 -13.00 -23.80
C GLU A 161 -3.64 -12.75 -22.29
N VAL A 162 -3.59 -11.47 -21.90
CA VAL A 162 -3.59 -11.04 -20.50
C VAL A 162 -4.46 -9.80 -20.32
N ASP A 163 -5.32 -9.81 -19.31
CA ASP A 163 -5.91 -8.59 -18.77
C ASP A 163 -5.06 -8.14 -17.58
N SER A 164 -4.66 -6.89 -17.56
CA SER A 164 -3.72 -6.35 -16.58
C SER A 164 -4.25 -5.09 -15.91
N LEU A 165 -3.87 -4.91 -14.65
CA LEU A 165 -4.04 -3.69 -13.88
C LEU A 165 -2.68 -2.99 -13.75
N PHE A 166 -2.61 -1.73 -14.16
CA PHE A 166 -1.45 -0.86 -13.98
C PHE A 166 -1.76 0.20 -12.92
N ILE A 167 -0.88 0.29 -11.92
CA ILE A 167 -0.91 1.38 -10.93
C ILE A 167 0.06 2.46 -11.40
N THR A 168 -0.47 3.66 -11.61
CA THR A 168 0.28 4.79 -12.17
C THR A 168 0.25 5.99 -11.24
N THR A 169 1.22 6.89 -11.38
CA THR A 169 1.25 8.18 -10.68
C THR A 169 1.94 9.24 -11.54
N PHE A 170 1.86 10.50 -11.15
CA PHE A 170 2.59 11.57 -11.86
C PHE A 170 4.10 11.39 -11.73
N GLU A 171 4.82 11.46 -12.86
CA GLU A 171 6.29 11.32 -12.92
C GLU A 171 6.99 12.34 -12.03
N GLN A 172 6.53 13.61 -12.04
CA GLN A 172 7.10 14.67 -11.20
C GLN A 172 7.03 14.32 -9.72
N HIS A 173 5.92 13.74 -9.26
CA HIS A 173 5.77 13.36 -7.85
C HIS A 173 6.73 12.24 -7.43
N VAL A 174 6.97 11.28 -8.31
CA VAL A 174 7.99 10.24 -8.08
C VAL A 174 9.38 10.86 -8.01
N HIS A 175 9.68 11.77 -8.94
CA HIS A 175 10.96 12.48 -8.98
C HIS A 175 11.18 13.28 -7.70
N ASP A 176 10.19 14.07 -7.26
CA ASP A 176 10.28 14.90 -6.04
C ASP A 176 10.51 14.03 -4.80
N LEU A 177 9.84 12.89 -4.71
CA LEU A 177 10.00 11.97 -3.58
C LEU A 177 11.39 11.33 -3.56
N ILE A 178 11.90 10.88 -4.73
CA ILE A 178 13.24 10.33 -4.88
C ILE A 178 14.28 11.39 -4.52
N SER A 179 14.20 12.59 -5.12
CA SER A 179 15.18 13.66 -4.91
C SER A 179 15.24 14.09 -3.44
N THR A 180 14.08 14.19 -2.78
CA THR A 180 14.00 14.52 -1.35
C THR A 180 14.71 13.48 -0.46
N VAL A 181 14.52 12.18 -0.74
CA VAL A 181 15.15 11.10 0.05
C VAL A 181 16.64 10.97 -0.30
N GLU A 182 17.00 11.01 -1.58
CA GLU A 182 18.39 10.88 -2.03
C GLU A 182 19.22 12.10 -1.65
N GLY A 183 18.62 13.29 -1.58
CA GLY A 183 19.23 14.50 -1.04
C GLY A 183 19.68 14.39 0.42
N LEU A 184 19.18 13.39 1.17
CA LEU A 184 19.63 13.04 2.52
C LEU A 184 20.75 11.99 2.54
N GLY A 185 21.26 11.58 1.38
CA GLY A 185 22.32 10.57 1.23
C GLY A 185 21.80 9.12 1.31
N ILE A 186 20.51 8.88 1.11
CA ILE A 186 19.87 7.57 1.16
C ILE A 186 19.42 7.19 -0.25
N TYR A 187 19.98 6.11 -0.79
CA TYR A 187 19.60 5.58 -2.09
C TYR A 187 18.18 4.95 -2.03
N VAL A 188 17.31 5.36 -2.95
CA VAL A 188 15.96 4.78 -3.09
C VAL A 188 16.05 3.52 -3.94
N GLU A 189 15.87 2.36 -3.29
CA GLU A 189 15.91 1.06 -3.97
C GLU A 189 14.67 0.83 -4.84
N ASP A 190 13.49 1.18 -4.30
CA ASP A 190 12.23 1.04 -5.02
C ASP A 190 11.15 1.97 -4.43
N ILE A 191 10.12 2.28 -5.25
CA ILE A 191 8.93 3.03 -4.82
C ILE A 191 7.69 2.16 -4.99
N ILE A 192 6.94 2.01 -3.90
CA ILE A 192 5.81 1.11 -3.81
C ILE A 192 4.54 1.88 -3.43
N ALA A 193 3.43 1.60 -4.10
CA ALA A 193 2.13 2.14 -3.72
C ALA A 193 1.80 1.75 -2.26
N SER A 194 1.58 2.75 -1.41
CA SER A 194 1.39 2.55 0.04
C SER A 194 0.27 1.56 0.40
N PRO A 195 -0.89 1.53 -0.30
CA PRO A 195 -1.92 0.51 -0.04
C PRO A 195 -1.46 -0.92 -0.31
N LEU A 196 -0.66 -1.13 -1.37
CA LEU A 196 -0.07 -2.44 -1.66
C LEU A 196 0.93 -2.82 -0.57
N ALA A 197 1.84 -1.91 -0.20
CA ALA A 197 2.79 -2.15 0.88
C ALA A 197 2.08 -2.55 2.18
N ALA A 198 1.06 -1.81 2.60
CA ALA A 198 0.29 -2.14 3.81
C ALA A 198 -0.35 -3.53 3.74
N SER A 199 -0.80 -3.97 2.56
CA SER A 199 -1.47 -5.25 2.37
C SER A 199 -0.59 -6.46 2.70
N PHE A 200 0.74 -6.32 2.64
CA PHE A 200 1.68 -7.42 2.93
C PHE A 200 1.67 -7.84 4.39
N VAL A 201 1.34 -6.92 5.29
CA VAL A 201 1.36 -7.15 6.73
C VAL A 201 -0.02 -7.10 7.39
N MET A 202 -1.01 -6.48 6.71
CA MET A 202 -2.36 -6.29 7.25
C MET A 202 -3.36 -7.36 6.82
N LEU A 203 -3.08 -8.07 5.72
CA LEU A 203 -3.95 -9.09 5.15
C LEU A 203 -3.27 -10.45 5.18
N ASN A 204 -4.02 -11.48 5.58
CA ASN A 204 -3.56 -12.86 5.46
C ASN A 204 -3.99 -13.49 4.11
N LYS A 205 -3.42 -14.66 3.78
CA LYS A 205 -3.71 -15.38 2.53
C LYS A 205 -5.19 -15.73 2.39
N ALA A 206 -5.85 -16.19 3.45
CA ALA A 206 -7.26 -16.56 3.41
C ALA A 206 -8.16 -15.38 3.04
N GLN A 207 -7.87 -14.18 3.59
CA GLN A 207 -8.60 -12.96 3.25
C GLN A 207 -8.39 -12.54 1.79
N LYS A 208 -7.14 -12.52 1.33
CA LYS A 208 -6.81 -12.17 -0.06
C LYS A 208 -7.44 -13.14 -1.06
N ARG A 209 -7.54 -14.42 -0.70
CA ARG A 209 -8.18 -15.43 -1.54
C ARG A 209 -9.70 -15.30 -1.56
N ALA A 210 -10.32 -15.10 -0.39
CA ALA A 210 -11.77 -15.01 -0.29
C ALA A 210 -12.39 -13.72 -0.83
N GLY A 211 -11.56 -12.69 -1.06
CA GLY A 211 -12.02 -11.35 -1.42
C GLY A 211 -12.15 -10.43 -0.21
N CYS A 212 -11.35 -9.35 -0.19
CA CYS A 212 -11.32 -8.39 0.91
C CYS A 212 -10.94 -6.98 0.44
N LEU A 213 -11.32 -6.01 1.24
CA LEU A 213 -10.99 -4.60 1.11
C LEU A 213 -10.09 -4.18 2.27
N LEU A 214 -8.87 -3.75 2.01
CA LEU A 214 -8.04 -3.04 2.99
C LEU A 214 -8.29 -1.53 2.84
N THR A 215 -8.68 -0.88 3.92
CA THR A 215 -8.92 0.56 3.98
C THR A 215 -7.98 1.21 4.98
N ASN A 216 -7.13 2.12 4.53
CA ASN A 216 -6.23 2.90 5.38
C ASN A 216 -6.75 4.34 5.49
N ILE A 217 -7.33 4.69 6.64
CA ILE A 217 -7.82 6.04 6.92
C ILE A 217 -6.67 6.86 7.51
N GLY A 218 -6.02 7.66 6.66
CA GLY A 218 -4.94 8.57 7.03
C GLY A 218 -5.44 9.91 7.60
N ALA A 219 -4.57 10.91 7.68
CA ALA A 219 -4.92 12.25 8.13
C ALA A 219 -5.67 13.03 7.03
N GLU A 220 -5.13 13.09 5.83
CA GLU A 220 -5.71 13.85 4.71
C GLU A 220 -6.30 12.95 3.62
N THR A 221 -5.90 11.68 3.57
CA THR A 221 -6.31 10.74 2.54
C THR A 221 -6.84 9.45 3.14
N THR A 222 -7.77 8.82 2.44
CA THR A 222 -8.18 7.43 2.67
C THR A 222 -7.80 6.61 1.44
N SER A 223 -7.00 5.59 1.62
CA SER A 223 -6.59 4.69 0.53
C SER A 223 -7.20 3.32 0.70
N ILE A 224 -7.53 2.69 -0.43
CA ILE A 224 -8.06 1.33 -0.48
C ILE A 224 -7.26 0.46 -1.45
N VAL A 225 -7.23 -0.83 -1.17
CA VAL A 225 -6.85 -1.88 -2.12
C VAL A 225 -7.77 -3.08 -1.93
N ILE A 226 -8.24 -3.63 -3.05
CA ILE A 226 -9.19 -4.73 -3.08
C ILE A 226 -8.48 -5.96 -3.63
N PHE A 227 -8.66 -7.08 -2.95
CA PHE A 227 -8.10 -8.37 -3.34
C PHE A 227 -9.20 -9.38 -3.63
N GLU A 228 -9.01 -10.18 -4.69
CA GLU A 228 -9.73 -11.42 -5.00
C GLU A 228 -8.71 -12.47 -5.49
N ASP A 229 -8.89 -13.72 -5.13
CA ASP A 229 -8.02 -14.83 -5.54
C ASP A 229 -6.52 -14.52 -5.43
N MET A 230 -6.12 -13.95 -4.29
CA MET A 230 -4.76 -13.49 -3.98
C MET A 230 -4.27 -12.29 -4.80
N THR A 231 -5.01 -11.82 -5.80
CA THR A 231 -4.62 -10.75 -6.72
C THR A 231 -5.24 -9.42 -6.29
N PRO A 232 -4.48 -8.31 -6.26
CA PRO A 232 -5.06 -6.98 -6.11
C PRO A 232 -5.77 -6.60 -7.41
N ILE A 233 -7.10 -6.43 -7.34
CA ILE A 233 -7.94 -6.14 -8.50
C ILE A 233 -8.25 -4.66 -8.67
N SER A 234 -8.10 -3.85 -7.61
CA SER A 234 -8.33 -2.40 -7.67
C SER A 234 -7.59 -1.68 -6.54
N LEU A 235 -7.20 -0.42 -6.78
CA LEU A 235 -6.55 0.46 -5.82
C LEU A 235 -7.04 1.90 -6.05
N GLN A 236 -7.52 2.58 -4.99
CA GLN A 236 -7.99 3.95 -5.08
C GLN A 236 -7.55 4.77 -3.88
N ILE A 237 -7.32 6.08 -4.08
CA ILE A 237 -7.06 7.03 -2.99
C ILE A 237 -8.07 8.18 -3.06
N PHE A 238 -8.69 8.47 -1.93
CA PHE A 238 -9.67 9.54 -1.79
C PHE A 238 -9.05 10.72 -1.02
N PRO A 239 -9.28 11.99 -1.45
CA PRO A 239 -8.76 13.19 -0.77
C PRO A 239 -9.59 13.54 0.47
N VAL A 240 -9.78 12.57 1.34
CA VAL A 240 -10.53 12.70 2.59
C VAL A 240 -9.90 11.82 3.66
N GLY A 241 -9.77 12.34 4.88
CA GLY A 241 -9.16 11.59 5.98
C GLY A 241 -9.63 12.08 7.35
N SER A 242 -8.92 11.71 8.40
CA SER A 242 -9.29 12.02 9.78
C SER A 242 -9.22 13.52 10.13
N ASN A 243 -8.47 14.34 9.38
CA ASN A 243 -8.47 15.78 9.54
C ASN A 243 -9.83 16.39 9.19
N ASN A 244 -10.58 15.79 8.27
CA ASN A 244 -11.94 16.23 7.96
C ASN A 244 -12.87 16.01 9.16
N ILE A 245 -12.66 14.96 9.97
CA ILE A 245 -13.39 14.76 11.23
C ILE A 245 -13.06 15.88 12.21
N THR A 246 -11.77 16.24 12.34
CA THR A 246 -11.32 17.36 13.20
C THR A 246 -11.98 18.67 12.79
N ASN A 247 -12.01 18.96 11.48
CA ASN A 247 -12.64 20.16 10.95
C ASN A 247 -14.15 20.21 11.24
N ASP A 248 -14.85 19.09 11.07
CA ASP A 248 -16.28 19.02 11.37
C ASP A 248 -16.58 19.18 12.87
N ILE A 249 -15.73 18.62 13.75
CA ILE A 249 -15.83 18.84 15.19
C ILE A 249 -15.61 20.31 15.53
N ALA A 250 -14.57 20.94 14.96
CA ALA A 250 -14.29 22.36 15.20
C ALA A 250 -15.48 23.25 14.81
N LEU A 251 -16.06 23.02 13.65
CA LEU A 251 -17.24 23.74 13.16
C LEU A 251 -18.50 23.44 13.99
N GLY A 252 -18.77 22.16 14.23
CA GLY A 252 -19.99 21.70 14.91
C GLY A 252 -20.04 22.06 16.39
N LEU A 253 -18.90 22.09 17.07
CA LEU A 253 -18.77 22.45 18.48
C LEU A 253 -18.32 23.91 18.70
N ARG A 254 -17.90 24.61 17.61
CA ARG A 254 -17.36 26.00 17.66
C ARG A 254 -16.13 26.12 18.56
N VAL A 255 -15.18 25.20 18.40
CA VAL A 255 -13.90 25.17 19.11
C VAL A 255 -12.74 25.33 18.12
N SER A 256 -11.52 25.59 18.63
CA SER A 256 -10.33 25.66 17.81
C SER A 256 -10.00 24.26 17.19
N LEU A 257 -9.21 24.21 16.10
CA LEU A 257 -8.77 22.96 15.51
C LEU A 257 -7.96 22.10 16.48
N GLU A 258 -7.13 22.71 17.31
CA GLU A 258 -6.34 22.03 18.34
C GLU A 258 -7.22 21.37 19.40
N GLU A 259 -8.25 22.09 19.84
CA GLU A 259 -9.22 21.57 20.80
C GLU A 259 -10.08 20.45 20.16
N ALA A 260 -10.51 20.63 18.93
CA ALA A 260 -11.24 19.61 18.17
C ALA A 260 -10.42 18.32 18.02
N GLU A 261 -9.11 18.42 17.75
CA GLU A 261 -8.21 17.27 17.65
C GLU A 261 -8.07 16.53 18.99
N LYS A 262 -7.97 17.28 20.12
CA LYS A 262 -7.98 16.70 21.47
C LYS A 262 -9.28 15.95 21.74
N ILE A 263 -10.43 16.58 21.43
CA ILE A 263 -11.77 15.99 21.62
C ILE A 263 -11.89 14.72 20.79
N LYS A 264 -11.48 14.74 19.51
CA LYS A 264 -11.49 13.58 18.61
C LYS A 264 -10.71 12.40 19.20
N ARG A 265 -9.59 12.65 19.87
CA ARG A 265 -8.75 11.64 20.52
C ARG A 265 -9.23 11.22 21.91
N GLY A 266 -10.35 11.72 22.38
CA GLY A 266 -10.86 11.42 23.72
C GLY A 266 -10.14 12.16 24.84
N GLY A 267 -9.40 13.23 24.53
CA GLY A 267 -8.75 14.09 25.52
C GLY A 267 -9.73 14.97 26.27
N MET A 268 -9.33 15.46 27.45
CA MET A 268 -10.12 16.43 28.22
C MET A 268 -10.22 17.73 27.44
N SER A 269 -11.42 18.30 27.42
CA SER A 269 -11.77 19.59 26.81
C SER A 269 -12.41 20.52 27.86
N SER A 270 -12.15 21.80 27.71
CA SER A 270 -12.86 22.85 28.50
C SER A 270 -14.24 23.18 27.89
N ALA A 271 -14.49 22.77 26.64
CA ALA A 271 -15.75 23.03 25.94
C ALA A 271 -16.87 22.13 26.46
N THR A 272 -18.05 22.70 26.66
CA THR A 272 -19.25 21.97 27.05
C THR A 272 -19.98 21.48 25.79
N PHE A 273 -20.06 20.16 25.58
CA PHE A 273 -20.79 19.56 24.48
C PHE A 273 -21.44 18.23 24.91
N SER A 274 -22.50 17.81 24.24
CA SER A 274 -23.06 16.49 24.48
C SER A 274 -22.29 15.44 23.69
N LYS A 275 -22.03 14.30 24.33
CA LYS A 275 -21.39 13.15 23.64
C LYS A 275 -22.17 12.73 22.39
N LYS A 276 -23.51 12.73 22.47
CA LYS A 276 -24.37 12.44 21.34
C LYS A 276 -24.07 13.32 20.11
N LYS A 277 -23.94 14.63 20.31
CA LYS A 277 -23.62 15.58 19.23
C LYS A 277 -22.25 15.32 18.64
N LEU A 278 -21.25 15.02 19.47
CA LEU A 278 -19.90 14.64 19.00
C LEU A 278 -19.95 13.36 18.16
N ASP A 279 -20.62 12.32 18.66
CA ASP A 279 -20.76 11.04 17.99
C ASP A 279 -21.49 11.19 16.64
N GLU A 280 -22.54 12.03 16.55
CA GLU A 280 -23.23 12.36 15.29
C GLU A 280 -22.32 13.05 14.29
N ILE A 281 -21.49 13.99 14.70
CA ILE A 281 -20.53 14.70 13.82
C ILE A 281 -19.52 13.70 13.26
N ILE A 282 -18.95 12.85 14.11
CA ILE A 282 -17.95 11.86 13.72
C ILE A 282 -18.56 10.83 12.79
N ASP A 283 -19.73 10.25 13.14
CA ASP A 283 -20.43 9.24 12.36
C ASP A 283 -20.78 9.76 10.96
N ASN A 284 -21.28 10.99 10.84
CA ASN A 284 -21.59 11.60 9.56
C ASN A 284 -20.35 11.71 8.65
N ARG A 285 -19.19 12.11 9.17
CA ARG A 285 -17.96 12.18 8.37
C ARG A 285 -17.45 10.79 7.97
N LEU A 286 -17.46 9.84 8.90
CA LEU A 286 -17.09 8.46 8.61
C LEU A 286 -18.02 7.85 7.56
N LYS A 287 -19.33 8.09 7.66
CA LYS A 287 -20.29 7.67 6.65
C LYS A 287 -19.96 8.24 5.27
N ASN A 288 -19.60 9.53 5.19
CA ASN A 288 -19.19 10.13 3.91
C ASN A 288 -17.94 9.46 3.32
N ILE A 289 -16.94 9.11 4.15
CA ILE A 289 -15.76 8.36 3.72
C ILE A 289 -16.17 6.99 3.14
N PHE A 290 -17.01 6.25 3.87
CA PHE A 290 -17.45 4.92 3.41
C PHE A 290 -18.40 4.97 2.21
N LEU A 291 -19.18 6.03 2.03
CA LEU A 291 -19.99 6.22 0.81
C LEU A 291 -19.12 6.42 -0.45
N LEU A 292 -17.95 7.06 -0.34
CA LEU A 292 -17.00 7.15 -1.45
C LEU A 292 -16.45 5.76 -1.81
N ILE A 293 -16.15 4.94 -0.80
CA ILE A 293 -15.69 3.56 -0.98
C ILE A 293 -16.80 2.70 -1.59
N ASP A 294 -18.02 2.81 -1.11
CA ASP A 294 -19.19 2.10 -1.63
C ASP A 294 -19.45 2.43 -3.11
N ALA A 295 -19.36 3.72 -3.46
CA ALA A 295 -19.48 4.16 -4.85
C ALA A 295 -18.39 3.53 -5.74
N HIS A 296 -17.16 3.42 -5.24
CA HIS A 296 -16.08 2.75 -5.96
C HIS A 296 -16.34 1.24 -6.10
N LEU A 297 -16.78 0.56 -5.02
CA LEU A 297 -17.15 -0.87 -5.07
C LEU A 297 -18.24 -1.14 -6.09
N LYS A 298 -19.27 -0.28 -6.15
CA LYS A 298 -20.35 -0.36 -7.16
C LYS A 298 -19.81 -0.18 -8.57
N ASN A 299 -18.89 0.78 -8.77
CA ASN A 299 -18.30 1.03 -10.08
C ASN A 299 -17.54 -0.20 -10.62
N ILE A 300 -16.83 -0.92 -9.75
CA ILE A 300 -16.12 -2.15 -10.12
C ILE A 300 -16.97 -3.42 -9.94
N LYS A 301 -18.27 -3.28 -9.60
CA LYS A 301 -19.23 -4.38 -9.38
C LYS A 301 -18.80 -5.36 -8.28
N ARG A 302 -18.38 -4.83 -7.14
CA ARG A 302 -17.93 -5.59 -5.97
C ARG A 302 -18.64 -5.20 -4.67
N ASP A 303 -19.69 -4.38 -4.74
CA ASP A 303 -20.53 -4.03 -3.61
C ASP A 303 -21.19 -5.29 -3.02
N GLY A 304 -21.07 -5.48 -1.70
CA GLY A 304 -21.59 -6.66 -0.99
C GLY A 304 -20.91 -8.00 -1.34
N LEU A 305 -19.90 -8.02 -2.22
CA LEU A 305 -19.32 -9.25 -2.80
C LEU A 305 -17.93 -9.61 -2.27
N LEU A 306 -17.52 -9.06 -1.14
CA LEU A 306 -16.20 -9.34 -0.52
C LEU A 306 -16.38 -10.17 0.77
N PRO A 307 -16.33 -11.50 0.72
CA PRO A 307 -16.64 -12.37 1.87
C PRO A 307 -15.76 -12.16 3.10
N ALA A 308 -14.47 -11.80 2.92
CA ALA A 308 -13.60 -11.48 4.04
C ALA A 308 -13.76 -10.04 4.55
N GLY A 309 -14.64 -9.24 3.90
CA GLY A 309 -15.06 -7.93 4.33
C GLY A 309 -14.01 -6.84 4.27
N VAL A 310 -14.18 -5.85 5.13
CA VAL A 310 -13.34 -4.65 5.21
C VAL A 310 -12.36 -4.77 6.37
N ILE A 311 -11.09 -4.55 6.09
CA ILE A 311 -10.02 -4.49 7.07
C ILE A 311 -9.59 -3.03 7.20
N LEU A 312 -9.82 -2.42 8.37
CA LEU A 312 -9.59 -1.01 8.64
C LEU A 312 -8.22 -0.80 9.31
N THR A 313 -7.45 0.15 8.80
CA THR A 313 -6.13 0.53 9.33
C THR A 313 -5.92 2.05 9.25
N GLY A 314 -4.77 2.52 9.71
CA GLY A 314 -4.43 3.94 9.76
C GLY A 314 -4.88 4.62 11.04
N GLY A 315 -4.43 5.87 11.24
CA GLY A 315 -4.73 6.63 12.45
C GLY A 315 -6.23 6.92 12.64
N GLY A 316 -6.97 7.11 11.55
CA GLY A 316 -8.42 7.34 11.59
C GLY A 316 -9.23 6.11 12.00
N ALA A 317 -8.66 4.91 11.87
CA ALA A 317 -9.33 3.67 12.25
C ALA A 317 -9.38 3.44 13.79
N SER A 318 -8.70 4.26 14.58
CA SER A 318 -8.74 4.17 16.05
C SER A 318 -10.04 4.72 16.67
N ASN A 319 -10.90 5.39 15.91
CA ASN A 319 -12.17 5.90 16.40
C ASN A 319 -13.15 4.74 16.66
N SER A 320 -13.84 4.80 17.83
CA SER A 320 -14.76 3.74 18.26
C SER A 320 -15.97 3.53 17.35
N LEU A 321 -16.40 4.54 16.61
CA LEU A 321 -17.55 4.47 15.70
C LEU A 321 -17.21 3.88 14.33
N VAL A 322 -15.92 3.77 13.97
CA VAL A 322 -15.48 3.43 12.63
C VAL A 322 -15.98 2.05 12.17
N LEU A 323 -15.94 1.05 13.05
CA LEU A 323 -16.37 -0.31 12.73
C LEU A 323 -17.86 -0.40 12.39
N ASP A 324 -18.70 0.18 13.25
CA ASP A 324 -20.14 0.10 13.07
C ASP A 324 -20.61 0.92 11.87
N THR A 325 -19.98 2.08 11.64
CA THR A 325 -20.28 2.90 10.47
C THR A 325 -19.84 2.22 9.17
N ALA A 326 -18.67 1.55 9.16
CA ALA A 326 -18.21 0.77 8.02
C ALA A 326 -19.19 -0.36 7.66
N LYS A 327 -19.58 -1.18 8.67
CA LYS A 327 -20.53 -2.29 8.47
C LYS A 327 -21.87 -1.83 7.92
N ARG A 328 -22.42 -0.75 8.51
CA ARG A 328 -23.73 -0.24 8.08
C ARG A 328 -23.71 0.39 6.68
N THR A 329 -22.59 1.03 6.31
CA THR A 329 -22.52 1.78 5.06
C THR A 329 -22.12 0.91 3.88
N LEU A 330 -21.23 -0.07 4.09
CA LEU A 330 -20.71 -0.93 3.03
C LEU A 330 -21.45 -2.27 2.91
N ASP A 331 -22.33 -2.59 3.86
CA ASP A 331 -23.01 -3.89 3.97
C ASP A 331 -22.03 -5.08 3.89
N LEU A 332 -20.87 -4.93 4.54
CA LEU A 332 -19.80 -5.91 4.59
C LEU A 332 -19.34 -6.14 6.03
N PRO A 333 -18.86 -7.34 6.38
CA PRO A 333 -18.15 -7.55 7.64
C PRO A 333 -16.97 -6.58 7.74
N ALA A 334 -16.75 -5.97 8.91
CA ALA A 334 -15.62 -5.06 9.10
C ALA A 334 -14.86 -5.41 10.39
N ARG A 335 -13.55 -5.21 10.35
CA ARG A 335 -12.65 -5.39 11.49
C ARG A 335 -11.46 -4.42 11.43
N ILE A 336 -10.88 -4.13 12.59
CA ILE A 336 -9.61 -3.41 12.66
C ILE A 336 -8.47 -4.37 12.30
N ALA A 337 -7.51 -3.90 11.51
CA ALA A 337 -6.30 -4.63 11.22
C ALA A 337 -5.48 -4.86 12.49
N THR A 338 -4.91 -6.04 12.62
CA THR A 338 -3.94 -6.35 13.67
C THR A 338 -2.59 -6.59 13.04
N LEU A 339 -1.57 -5.92 13.55
CA LEU A 339 -0.18 -6.19 13.19
C LEU A 339 0.35 -7.29 14.10
N ASP A 340 0.76 -8.39 13.50
CA ASP A 340 1.44 -9.49 14.21
C ASP A 340 2.91 -9.54 13.74
N ILE A 341 3.67 -8.49 14.09
CA ILE A 341 5.07 -8.36 13.73
C ILE A 341 5.91 -8.24 15.01
N GLY A 342 6.25 -9.37 15.60
CA GLY A 342 7.22 -9.45 16.70
C GLY A 342 6.65 -9.32 18.11
N LYS A 343 7.56 -9.42 19.10
CA LYS A 343 7.25 -9.65 20.52
C LYS A 343 6.90 -8.37 21.33
N THR A 344 7.04 -7.17 20.78
CA THR A 344 6.86 -5.91 21.52
C THR A 344 5.55 -5.20 21.21
N ALA A 345 4.92 -4.60 22.22
CA ALA A 345 3.63 -3.89 22.11
C ALA A 345 3.65 -2.70 21.12
N LYS A 346 4.80 -2.05 20.89
CA LYS A 346 4.98 -0.99 19.90
C LYS A 346 4.73 -1.46 18.46
N LEU A 347 4.89 -2.76 18.20
CA LEU A 347 4.73 -3.36 16.87
C LEU A 347 3.28 -3.79 16.57
N LYS A 348 2.32 -3.49 17.45
CA LYS A 348 0.90 -3.81 17.26
C LYS A 348 0.07 -2.65 16.68
N ASP A 349 0.65 -1.47 16.57
CA ASP A 349 -0.02 -0.30 16.01
C ASP A 349 -0.17 -0.43 14.49
N ALA A 350 -1.40 -0.66 14.04
CA ALA A 350 -1.75 -0.82 12.64
C ALA A 350 -1.39 0.41 11.76
N SER A 351 -1.15 1.56 12.34
CA SER A 351 -0.70 2.75 11.60
C SER A 351 0.71 2.61 11.01
N TRP A 352 1.48 1.59 11.39
CA TRP A 352 2.81 1.26 10.86
C TRP A 352 2.79 0.31 9.65
N GLY A 353 1.60 -0.08 9.20
CA GLY A 353 1.45 -1.09 8.16
C GLY A 353 2.18 -0.80 6.87
N VAL A 354 2.24 0.46 6.43
CA VAL A 354 2.98 0.85 5.23
C VAL A 354 4.49 0.63 5.44
N ALA A 355 5.08 1.22 6.48
CA ALA A 355 6.52 1.14 6.72
C ALA A 355 7.01 -0.32 6.90
N TYR A 356 6.23 -1.15 7.59
CA TYR A 356 6.55 -2.57 7.75
C TYR A 356 6.33 -3.37 6.46
N GLY A 357 5.29 -3.05 5.70
CA GLY A 357 5.03 -3.65 4.41
C GLY A 357 6.15 -3.39 3.40
N LEU A 358 6.75 -2.20 3.44
CA LEU A 358 7.94 -1.86 2.65
C LEU A 358 9.16 -2.72 3.03
N CYS A 359 9.34 -3.01 4.32
CA CYS A 359 10.39 -3.94 4.75
C CYS A 359 10.12 -5.38 4.25
N MET A 360 8.85 -5.81 4.24
CA MET A 360 8.47 -7.12 3.69
C MET A 360 8.73 -7.19 2.18
N TRP A 361 8.37 -6.13 1.46
CA TRP A 361 8.67 -6.00 0.03
C TRP A 361 10.16 -6.14 -0.25
N GLY A 362 11.00 -5.35 0.44
CA GLY A 362 12.43 -5.41 0.29
C GLY A 362 13.05 -6.76 0.67
N ALA A 363 12.44 -7.54 1.57
CA ALA A 363 12.90 -8.87 1.92
C ALA A 363 12.70 -9.89 0.79
N SER A 364 11.64 -9.75 0.01
CA SER A 364 11.33 -10.65 -1.12
C SER A 364 12.24 -10.45 -2.33
N ASP A 365 12.99 -9.32 -2.36
CA ASP A 365 13.83 -8.92 -3.50
C ASP A 365 15.04 -9.83 -3.80
N ASN A 366 15.35 -10.84 -2.99
CA ASN A 366 16.58 -11.62 -3.12
C ASN A 366 16.44 -13.09 -3.54
N GLU A 367 15.25 -13.62 -3.70
CA GLU A 367 15.15 -15.03 -4.12
C GLU A 367 15.47 -15.22 -5.61
N ASP A 368 15.35 -14.14 -6.43
CA ASP A 368 15.61 -14.20 -7.88
C ASP A 368 17.03 -13.79 -8.33
N THR A 369 17.92 -13.33 -7.42
CA THR A 369 19.24 -12.79 -7.80
C THR A 369 20.41 -13.76 -7.64
N SER A 370 20.20 -15.02 -7.32
CA SER A 370 21.29 -16.01 -7.12
C SER A 370 21.77 -16.71 -8.40
N ALA A 371 21.27 -16.38 -9.59
CA ALA A 371 21.78 -16.92 -10.83
C ALA A 371 21.89 -15.84 -11.93
N ILE A 372 23.16 -15.49 -12.23
CA ILE A 372 23.64 -14.82 -13.44
C ILE A 372 23.52 -13.28 -13.48
N GLY A 373 24.71 -12.68 -13.57
CA GLY A 373 25.06 -11.30 -13.73
C GLY A 373 24.24 -10.42 -14.67
N VAL A 374 24.23 -9.13 -14.26
CA VAL A 374 24.00 -7.94 -15.08
C VAL A 374 22.96 -8.09 -16.20
N VAL A 375 21.70 -8.01 -15.81
CA VAL A 375 20.62 -7.66 -16.75
C VAL A 375 19.87 -6.46 -16.18
N LYS A 376 19.64 -5.46 -17.05
CA LYS A 376 18.88 -4.23 -16.81
C LYS A 376 17.68 -4.46 -15.89
N LYS A 377 17.50 -3.58 -14.90
CA LYS A 377 16.30 -3.51 -14.03
C LYS A 377 15.02 -3.51 -14.89
N THR A 378 14.51 -4.67 -15.20
CA THR A 378 13.19 -4.84 -15.79
C THR A 378 12.18 -4.61 -14.66
N LYS A 379 11.19 -3.76 -14.89
CA LYS A 379 10.10 -3.45 -13.94
C LYS A 379 9.56 -4.74 -13.34
N ARG A 380 9.59 -4.86 -12.02
CA ARG A 380 9.13 -6.07 -11.32
C ARG A 380 7.61 -6.14 -11.30
N SER A 381 7.07 -7.28 -11.66
CA SER A 381 5.66 -7.61 -11.44
C SER A 381 5.41 -7.87 -9.95
N VAL A 382 4.43 -7.20 -9.38
CA VAL A 382 3.92 -7.45 -8.01
C VAL A 382 3.55 -8.94 -7.83
N LEU A 383 3.20 -9.62 -8.91
CA LEU A 383 2.82 -11.03 -8.89
C LEU A 383 3.98 -11.99 -8.65
N SER A 384 5.23 -11.67 -9.03
CA SER A 384 6.36 -12.53 -8.71
C SER A 384 6.54 -12.66 -7.20
N TRP A 385 6.20 -11.58 -6.46
CA TRP A 385 6.19 -11.60 -5.02
C TRP A 385 5.02 -12.42 -4.44
N PHE A 386 3.81 -12.30 -5.01
CA PHE A 386 2.65 -13.10 -4.58
C PHE A 386 2.82 -14.59 -4.89
N SER A 387 3.53 -14.96 -5.97
CA SER A 387 3.79 -16.37 -6.32
C SER A 387 4.65 -17.11 -5.28
N GLN A 388 5.51 -16.42 -4.54
CA GLN A 388 6.30 -17.00 -3.45
C GLN A 388 5.46 -17.40 -2.23
N PHE A 389 4.22 -16.89 -2.14
CA PHE A 389 3.29 -17.21 -1.05
C PHE A 389 2.08 -18.04 -1.54
N LEU A 390 2.06 -18.44 -2.81
CA LEU A 390 1.15 -19.45 -3.32
C LEU A 390 1.64 -20.85 -2.90
N PRO A 391 0.74 -21.78 -2.61
CA PRO A 391 1.10 -23.14 -2.24
C PRO A 391 1.85 -23.86 -3.36
#